data_afea97e77ee1245fcb471ca3149a8994
#
_entry.id   afea97e77ee1245fcb471ca3149a8994
#
_cell.length_a   1.000
_cell.length_b   1.000
_cell.length_c   1.000
_cell.angle_alpha   90.00
_cell.angle_beta   90.00
_cell.angle_gamma   90.00
#
_symmetry.space_group_name_H-M   'P 1'
#
loop_
_entity.id
_entity.type
_entity.pdbx_description
1 polymer ?
#
loop_
_entity_poly.entity_id
_entity_poly.type
_entity_poly.pdbx_seq_one_letter_code
_entity_poly.pdbx_strand_id
1 'polypeptide(L)'
;NEVFEKKGGFDVIVSNPPYYQIQKIKDKLYKKKLKDNFEVFDSFGDLYCLFIERSLKLLNENGVVSLITSNKWLKTSYGDKLRNYFLSKKNLLQLIDFKKTPIFKSADVDTSIVLCTNQKKNTDDTKCTLFNTIIEHNDLEKFINLNSIDIKFSPNDPWTIANKVTLNLLDKLKNIPNKLNLEKLIIKRGLLTGLNKAFIVSQDIPRVFT
;
A
#
# COMPACT_ATOMS: atom_id res chain seq x y z
N ASN A 1 -9.16 10.10 28.87
CA ASN A 1 -7.74 9.91 29.17
C ASN A 1 -7.40 8.70 30.02
N GLU A 2 -8.39 8.05 30.63
CA GLU A 2 -8.18 6.91 31.54
C GLU A 2 -7.37 5.76 30.90
N VAL A 3 -7.58 5.47 29.61
CA VAL A 3 -6.83 4.42 28.87
C VAL A 3 -5.34 4.75 28.82
N PHE A 4 -4.98 6.01 28.54
CA PHE A 4 -3.59 6.42 28.45
C PHE A 4 -2.91 6.53 29.81
N GLU A 5 -3.64 6.95 30.84
CA GLU A 5 -3.13 7.06 32.20
C GLU A 5 -2.91 5.67 32.84
N LYS A 6 -3.82 4.71 32.61
CA LYS A 6 -3.73 3.38 33.21
C LYS A 6 -2.94 2.36 32.38
N LYS A 7 -3.00 2.43 31.05
CA LYS A 7 -2.44 1.42 30.14
C LYS A 7 -1.40 1.96 29.16
N GLY A 8 -1.18 3.26 29.11
CA GLY A 8 -0.27 3.88 28.14
C GLY A 8 -0.79 3.94 26.71
N GLY A 9 -2.00 3.44 26.43
CA GLY A 9 -2.61 3.39 25.12
C GLY A 9 -3.58 2.22 24.94
N PHE A 10 -4.01 1.97 23.70
CA PHE A 10 -4.94 0.90 23.35
C PHE A 10 -4.23 -0.44 23.18
N ASP A 11 -4.87 -1.52 23.63
CA ASP A 11 -4.38 -2.89 23.41
C ASP A 11 -4.60 -3.33 21.95
N VAL A 12 -5.75 -2.95 21.34
CA VAL A 12 -6.13 -3.32 19.98
C VAL A 12 -6.83 -2.15 19.30
N ILE A 13 -6.43 -1.87 18.06
CA ILE A 13 -7.12 -0.93 17.18
C ILE A 13 -7.49 -1.67 15.88
N VAL A 14 -8.78 -1.66 15.52
CA VAL A 14 -9.28 -2.17 14.25
C VAL A 14 -10.06 -1.08 13.54
N SER A 15 -9.75 -0.81 12.26
CA SER A 15 -10.41 0.28 11.54
C SER A 15 -10.42 0.08 10.02
N ASN A 16 -11.42 0.68 9.39
CA ASN A 16 -11.48 0.97 7.98
C ASN A 16 -11.40 2.51 7.83
N PRO A 17 -10.19 3.07 7.68
CA PRO A 17 -10.02 4.52 7.61
C PRO A 17 -10.57 5.09 6.29
N PRO A 18 -10.83 6.41 6.21
CA PRO A 18 -11.34 7.03 5.00
C PRO A 18 -10.31 7.00 3.86
N TYR A 19 -10.76 6.61 2.66
CA TYR A 19 -9.96 6.63 1.42
C TYR A 19 -10.14 7.99 0.73
N TYR A 20 -9.47 9.00 1.26
CA TYR A 20 -9.60 10.37 0.80
C TYR A 20 -8.24 10.98 0.49
N GLN A 21 -8.07 11.46 -0.74
CA GLN A 21 -6.82 12.04 -1.20
C GLN A 21 -6.53 13.38 -0.50
N ILE A 22 -5.37 13.50 0.09
CA ILE A 22 -4.91 14.71 0.82
C ILE A 22 -4.91 15.94 -0.10
N GLN A 23 -4.59 15.78 -1.39
CA GLN A 23 -4.61 16.89 -2.35
C GLN A 23 -5.99 17.56 -2.48
N LYS A 24 -7.09 16.83 -2.23
CA LYS A 24 -8.48 17.35 -2.29
C LYS A 24 -8.88 18.19 -1.07
N ILE A 25 -8.08 18.20 -0.02
CA ILE A 25 -8.31 19.03 1.17
C ILE A 25 -8.10 20.49 0.76
N LYS A 26 -9.18 21.29 0.82
CA LYS A 26 -9.14 22.72 0.44
C LYS A 26 -8.54 23.59 1.53
N ASP A 27 -8.73 23.24 2.80
CA ASP A 27 -8.20 23.98 3.94
C ASP A 27 -6.68 23.85 4.01
N LYS A 28 -6.00 24.92 3.65
CA LYS A 28 -4.54 25.01 3.66
C LYS A 28 -3.95 24.92 5.06
N LEU A 29 -4.63 25.49 6.06
CA LEU A 29 -4.15 25.44 7.46
C LEU A 29 -4.23 24.03 8.01
N TYR A 30 -5.35 23.34 7.75
CA TYR A 30 -5.50 21.95 8.14
C TYR A 30 -4.47 21.04 7.45
N LYS A 31 -4.26 21.23 6.13
CA LYS A 31 -3.21 20.48 5.40
C LYS A 31 -1.81 20.73 5.96
N LYS A 32 -1.49 21.99 6.35
CA LYS A 32 -0.23 22.30 7.01
C LYS A 32 -0.09 21.57 8.34
N LYS A 33 -1.15 21.56 9.17
CA LYS A 33 -1.15 20.81 10.44
C LYS A 33 -0.89 19.33 10.22
N LEU A 34 -1.49 18.70 9.20
CA LEU A 34 -1.21 17.31 8.87
C LEU A 34 0.26 17.11 8.51
N LYS A 35 0.84 17.97 7.68
CA LYS A 35 2.25 17.92 7.30
C LYS A 35 3.19 18.03 8.50
N ASP A 36 2.88 18.92 9.44
CA ASP A 36 3.73 19.21 10.60
C ASP A 36 3.66 18.09 11.67
N ASN A 37 2.58 17.27 11.68
CA ASN A 37 2.33 16.27 12.73
C ASN A 37 2.55 14.82 12.30
N PHE A 38 2.71 14.54 11.00
CA PHE A 38 2.85 13.17 10.49
C PHE A 38 4.11 12.98 9.64
N GLU A 39 4.91 11.99 10.00
CA GLU A 39 6.13 11.60 9.28
C GLU A 39 5.81 11.05 7.89
N VAL A 40 4.71 10.28 7.77
CA VAL A 40 4.27 9.64 6.52
C VAL A 40 3.49 10.58 5.60
N PHE A 41 3.36 11.87 5.96
CA PHE A 41 2.60 12.82 5.15
C PHE A 41 3.18 12.97 3.75
N ASP A 42 2.32 12.81 2.75
CA ASP A 42 2.57 13.16 1.37
C ASP A 42 1.37 13.91 0.79
N SER A 43 1.59 15.01 0.04
CA SER A 43 0.52 15.84 -0.50
C SER A 43 -0.33 15.13 -1.56
N PHE A 44 0.21 14.11 -2.23
CA PHE A 44 -0.48 13.26 -3.20
C PHE A 44 -1.01 11.97 -2.59
N GLY A 45 -0.73 11.74 -1.30
CA GLY A 45 -1.15 10.56 -0.56
C GLY A 45 -2.62 10.59 -0.15
N ASP A 46 -3.01 9.52 0.52
CA ASP A 46 -4.35 9.34 1.08
C ASP A 46 -4.32 9.42 2.61
N LEU A 47 -5.43 9.84 3.20
CA LEU A 47 -5.58 9.98 4.65
C LEU A 47 -5.31 8.68 5.41
N TYR A 48 -5.62 7.51 4.83
CA TYR A 48 -5.38 6.24 5.52
C TYR A 48 -3.90 6.02 5.89
N CYS A 49 -2.95 6.61 5.16
CA CYS A 49 -1.53 6.56 5.55
C CYS A 49 -1.30 7.23 6.90
N LEU A 50 -1.93 8.39 7.11
CA LEU A 50 -1.85 9.12 8.38
C LEU A 50 -2.58 8.38 9.52
N PHE A 51 -3.69 7.70 9.19
CA PHE A 51 -4.40 6.85 10.14
C PHE A 51 -3.55 5.69 10.63
N ILE A 52 -2.75 5.06 9.75
CA ILE A 52 -1.81 4.01 10.15
C ILE A 52 -0.82 4.55 11.18
N GLU A 53 -0.14 5.65 10.86
CA GLU A 53 0.82 6.27 11.79
C GLU A 53 0.16 6.69 13.10
N ARG A 54 -1.03 7.32 13.03
CA ARG A 54 -1.75 7.73 14.23
C ARG A 54 -2.16 6.55 15.09
N SER A 55 -2.65 5.49 14.47
CA SER A 55 -3.05 4.27 15.19
C SER A 55 -1.86 3.64 15.92
N LEU A 56 -0.70 3.55 15.28
CA LEU A 56 0.52 3.06 15.93
C LEU A 56 0.92 3.90 17.12
N LYS A 57 0.82 5.25 17.02
CA LYS A 57 1.11 6.17 18.13
C LYS A 57 0.11 6.11 19.28
N LEU A 58 -1.07 5.51 19.07
CA LEU A 58 -2.11 5.36 20.10
C LEU A 58 -2.09 4.01 20.79
N LEU A 59 -1.29 3.05 20.31
CA LEU A 59 -1.14 1.74 20.95
C LEU A 59 -0.34 1.84 22.24
N ASN A 60 -0.67 0.99 23.21
CA ASN A 60 0.25 0.70 24.31
C ASN A 60 1.47 -0.11 23.81
N GLU A 61 2.40 -0.41 24.70
CA GLU A 61 3.66 -1.08 24.36
C GLU A 61 3.46 -2.44 23.68
N ASN A 62 2.43 -3.19 24.08
CA ASN A 62 2.09 -4.53 23.55
C ASN A 62 0.94 -4.50 22.53
N GLY A 63 0.48 -3.32 22.15
CA GLY A 63 -0.70 -3.14 21.33
C GLY A 63 -0.50 -3.57 19.88
N VAL A 64 -1.62 -3.93 19.28
CA VAL A 64 -1.69 -4.29 17.84
C VAL A 64 -2.73 -3.46 17.12
N VAL A 65 -2.50 -3.17 15.86
CA VAL A 65 -3.43 -2.47 14.98
C VAL A 65 -3.66 -3.26 13.70
N SER A 66 -4.91 -3.42 13.31
CA SER A 66 -5.31 -4.00 12.03
C SER A 66 -6.19 -3.00 11.26
N LEU A 67 -5.75 -2.65 10.06
CA LEU A 67 -6.44 -1.70 9.20
C LEU A 67 -6.65 -2.29 7.81
N ILE A 68 -7.87 -2.11 7.27
CA ILE A 68 -8.11 -2.35 5.85
C ILE A 68 -7.93 -1.03 5.09
N THR A 69 -7.05 -1.04 4.09
CA THR A 69 -6.67 0.17 3.32
C THR A 69 -6.63 -0.12 1.83
N SER A 70 -6.53 0.90 0.98
CA SER A 70 -6.13 0.67 -0.41
C SER A 70 -4.71 0.12 -0.46
N ASN A 71 -4.42 -0.78 -1.41
CA ASN A 71 -3.08 -1.34 -1.61
C ASN A 71 -2.15 -0.42 -2.45
N LYS A 72 -2.62 0.73 -2.91
CA LYS A 72 -1.86 1.64 -3.80
C LYS A 72 -0.54 2.10 -3.19
N TRP A 73 -0.52 2.31 -1.87
CA TRP A 73 0.69 2.74 -1.15
C TRP A 73 1.86 1.76 -1.28
N LEU A 74 1.59 0.49 -1.61
CA LEU A 74 2.64 -0.50 -1.83
C LEU A 74 3.55 -0.16 -3.01
N LYS A 75 3.01 0.51 -4.04
CA LYS A 75 3.70 0.71 -5.32
C LYS A 75 3.89 2.16 -5.73
N THR A 76 3.06 3.07 -5.21
CA THR A 76 3.09 4.49 -5.59
C THR A 76 4.20 5.25 -4.85
N SER A 77 4.66 6.34 -5.44
CA SER A 77 5.66 7.23 -4.84
C SER A 77 5.19 7.86 -3.53
N TYR A 78 3.90 8.22 -3.41
CA TYR A 78 3.39 8.77 -2.15
C TYR A 78 3.44 7.75 -0.99
N GLY A 79 3.50 6.45 -1.31
CA GLY A 79 3.64 5.39 -0.31
C GLY A 79 5.07 5.23 0.24
N ASP A 80 6.08 5.87 -0.37
CA ASP A 80 7.48 5.71 0.03
C ASP A 80 7.71 6.04 1.51
N LYS A 81 7.14 7.13 1.98
CA LYS A 81 7.27 7.54 3.39
C LYS A 81 6.66 6.52 4.34
N LEU A 82 5.49 5.95 3.99
CA LEU A 82 4.85 4.93 4.81
C LEU A 82 5.66 3.63 4.80
N ARG A 83 6.17 3.20 3.64
CA ARG A 83 7.03 2.01 3.53
C ARG A 83 8.31 2.17 4.37
N ASN A 84 8.98 3.31 4.24
CA ASN A 84 10.17 3.61 5.03
C ASN A 84 9.87 3.73 6.54
N TYR A 85 8.70 4.26 6.91
CA TYR A 85 8.24 4.31 8.28
C TYR A 85 8.15 2.90 8.88
N PHE A 86 7.49 1.95 8.18
CA PHE A 86 7.44 0.56 8.64
C PHE A 86 8.82 -0.07 8.77
N LEU A 87 9.71 0.11 7.79
CA LEU A 87 11.06 -0.44 7.84
C LEU A 87 11.88 0.13 9.00
N SER A 88 11.76 1.43 9.25
CA SER A 88 12.50 2.09 10.35
C SER A 88 12.01 1.67 11.73
N LYS A 89 10.70 1.46 11.89
CA LYS A 89 10.09 1.04 13.17
C LYS A 89 10.11 -0.48 13.36
N LYS A 90 10.25 -1.27 12.27
CA LYS A 90 10.22 -2.74 12.27
C LYS A 90 8.95 -3.32 12.90
N ASN A 91 7.80 -2.71 12.65
CA ASN A 91 6.56 -3.03 13.32
C ASN A 91 5.46 -3.64 12.44
N LEU A 92 5.68 -3.82 11.14
CA LEU A 92 4.73 -4.49 10.26
C LEU A 92 4.81 -6.01 10.45
N LEU A 93 3.76 -6.61 11.01
CA LEU A 93 3.66 -8.06 11.29
C LEU A 93 3.19 -8.84 10.07
N GLN A 94 2.09 -8.38 9.47
CA GLN A 94 1.45 -9.07 8.36
C GLN A 94 0.87 -8.08 7.35
N LEU A 95 0.91 -8.48 6.09
CA LEU A 95 0.37 -7.74 4.97
C LEU A 95 -0.41 -8.70 4.06
N ILE A 96 -1.70 -8.44 3.90
CA ILE A 96 -2.59 -9.22 3.03
C ILE A 96 -3.01 -8.33 1.88
N ASP A 97 -2.64 -8.70 0.65
CA ASP A 97 -3.01 -7.97 -0.56
C ASP A 97 -4.11 -8.74 -1.32
N PHE A 98 -5.28 -8.15 -1.42
CA PHE A 98 -6.41 -8.72 -2.15
C PHE A 98 -6.33 -8.46 -3.66
N LYS A 99 -5.33 -7.73 -4.12
CA LYS A 99 -5.20 -7.32 -5.53
C LYS A 99 -6.52 -6.74 -6.06
N LYS A 100 -7.00 -7.33 -7.16
CA LYS A 100 -8.25 -6.96 -7.82
C LYS A 100 -9.47 -7.75 -7.32
N THR A 101 -9.32 -8.53 -6.24
CA THR A 101 -10.46 -9.23 -5.65
C THR A 101 -11.38 -8.19 -4.99
N PRO A 102 -12.64 -8.04 -5.43
CA PRO A 102 -13.53 -7.03 -4.90
C PRO A 102 -13.96 -7.41 -3.48
N ILE A 103 -13.46 -6.67 -2.50
CA ILE A 103 -13.85 -6.85 -1.09
C ILE A 103 -15.11 -6.03 -0.76
N PHE A 104 -15.26 -4.89 -1.39
CA PHE A 104 -16.42 -4.02 -1.20
C PHE A 104 -17.34 -4.07 -2.43
N LYS A 105 -18.64 -4.31 -2.20
CA LYS A 105 -19.64 -4.35 -3.28
C LYS A 105 -19.82 -3.01 -4.02
N SER A 106 -19.56 -1.90 -3.34
CA SER A 106 -19.86 -0.54 -3.82
C SER A 106 -18.64 0.29 -4.20
N ALA A 107 -17.42 -0.24 -4.05
CA ALA A 107 -16.21 0.53 -4.33
C ALA A 107 -15.22 -0.30 -5.16
N ASP A 108 -14.82 0.25 -6.30
CA ASP A 108 -13.74 -0.30 -7.14
C ASP A 108 -12.38 0.15 -6.58
N VAL A 109 -11.99 -0.44 -5.44
CA VAL A 109 -10.74 -0.17 -4.75
C VAL A 109 -10.01 -1.46 -4.47
N ASP A 110 -8.82 -1.58 -5.01
CA ASP A 110 -7.89 -2.65 -4.64
C ASP A 110 -7.46 -2.46 -3.18
N THR A 111 -7.71 -3.47 -2.34
CA THR A 111 -7.54 -3.37 -0.90
C THR A 111 -6.40 -4.23 -0.36
N SER A 112 -5.91 -3.84 0.80
CA SER A 112 -4.97 -4.62 1.61
C SER A 112 -5.33 -4.52 3.09
N ILE A 113 -5.00 -5.56 3.86
CA ILE A 113 -5.01 -5.50 5.32
C ILE A 113 -3.58 -5.40 5.81
N VAL A 114 -3.32 -4.43 6.67
CA VAL A 114 -2.06 -4.28 7.39
C VAL A 114 -2.27 -4.65 8.86
N LEU A 115 -1.42 -5.51 9.39
CA LEU A 115 -1.34 -5.83 10.82
C LEU A 115 0.00 -5.36 11.35
N CYS A 116 -0.03 -4.48 12.34
CA CYS A 116 1.16 -3.87 12.92
C CYS A 116 1.13 -3.99 14.45
N THR A 117 2.29 -3.85 15.06
CA THR A 117 2.45 -3.79 16.52
C THR A 117 3.29 -2.57 16.91
N ASN A 118 3.16 -2.12 18.16
CA ASN A 118 4.05 -1.10 18.71
C ASN A 118 5.41 -1.66 19.14
N GLN A 119 5.52 -2.99 19.27
CA GLN A 119 6.78 -3.65 19.58
C GLN A 119 7.72 -3.68 18.38
N LYS A 120 9.00 -3.47 18.63
CA LYS A 120 10.03 -3.68 17.62
C LYS A 120 10.21 -5.17 17.36
N LYS A 121 10.13 -5.58 16.10
CA LYS A 121 10.34 -6.98 15.71
C LYS A 121 11.83 -7.34 15.76
N ASN A 122 12.10 -8.62 16.03
CA ASN A 122 13.47 -9.17 15.97
C ASN A 122 13.90 -9.48 14.53
N THR A 123 12.96 -9.59 13.60
CA THR A 123 13.21 -9.88 12.18
C THR A 123 12.80 -8.71 11.29
N ASP A 124 13.42 -8.60 10.13
CA ASP A 124 13.03 -7.63 9.10
C ASP A 124 11.93 -8.18 8.17
N ASP A 125 11.58 -9.47 8.33
CA ASP A 125 10.62 -10.14 7.46
C ASP A 125 9.19 -9.80 7.85
N THR A 126 8.33 -9.69 6.85
CA THR A 126 6.90 -9.47 6.99
C THR A 126 6.14 -10.66 6.42
N LYS A 127 5.20 -11.22 7.19
CA LYS A 127 4.32 -12.27 6.68
C LYS A 127 3.35 -11.70 5.66
N CYS A 128 3.44 -12.15 4.41
CA CYS A 128 2.66 -11.62 3.30
C CYS A 128 1.77 -12.69 2.68
N THR A 129 0.52 -12.33 2.40
CA THR A 129 -0.44 -13.18 1.69
C THR A 129 -1.00 -12.43 0.49
N LEU A 130 -1.06 -13.12 -0.65
CA LEU A 130 -1.61 -12.60 -1.87
C LEU A 130 -2.87 -13.36 -2.27
N PHE A 131 -3.97 -12.67 -2.44
CA PHE A 131 -5.20 -13.25 -2.95
C PHE A 131 -5.26 -13.13 -4.47
N ASN A 132 -5.42 -14.27 -5.14
CA ASN A 132 -5.58 -14.34 -6.60
C ASN A 132 -6.96 -14.85 -7.02
N THR A 133 -7.79 -15.26 -6.06
CA THR A 133 -9.08 -15.90 -6.28
C THR A 133 -10.13 -15.36 -5.33
N ILE A 134 -11.39 -15.47 -5.70
CA ILE A 134 -12.52 -15.23 -4.80
C ILE A 134 -12.55 -16.40 -3.81
N ILE A 135 -12.43 -16.10 -2.54
CA ILE A 135 -12.46 -17.09 -1.45
C ILE A 135 -13.74 -16.88 -0.66
N GLU A 136 -14.43 -17.98 -0.36
CA GLU A 136 -15.55 -17.95 0.56
C GLU A 136 -15.07 -17.56 1.97
N HIS A 137 -15.86 -16.75 2.68
CA HIS A 137 -15.47 -16.16 3.96
C HIS A 137 -15.02 -17.17 5.02
N ASN A 138 -15.50 -18.39 4.95
CA ASN A 138 -15.19 -19.44 5.92
C ASN A 138 -13.79 -20.05 5.79
N ASP A 139 -13.09 -19.80 4.67
CA ASP A 139 -11.77 -20.38 4.39
C ASP A 139 -10.62 -19.37 4.47
N LEU A 140 -10.91 -18.13 4.88
CA LEU A 140 -9.90 -17.04 4.87
C LEU A 140 -8.69 -17.34 5.75
N GLU A 141 -8.91 -17.79 6.98
CA GLU A 141 -7.84 -18.12 7.92
C GLU A 141 -6.99 -19.27 7.40
N LYS A 142 -7.62 -20.33 6.93
CA LYS A 142 -6.95 -21.49 6.34
C LYS A 142 -6.12 -21.09 5.13
N PHE A 143 -6.70 -20.24 4.26
CA PHE A 143 -5.97 -19.74 3.08
C PHE A 143 -4.75 -18.92 3.48
N ILE A 144 -4.88 -18.00 4.43
CA ILE A 144 -3.78 -17.18 4.93
C ILE A 144 -2.67 -18.08 5.49
N ASN A 145 -3.02 -19.06 6.33
CA ASN A 145 -2.06 -19.96 6.95
C ASN A 145 -1.28 -20.81 5.93
N LEU A 146 -1.93 -21.24 4.85
CA LEU A 146 -1.32 -22.07 3.81
C LEU A 146 -0.53 -21.27 2.76
N ASN A 147 -0.89 -20.01 2.50
CA ASN A 147 -0.35 -19.22 1.39
C ASN A 147 0.48 -18.02 1.82
N SER A 148 0.72 -17.84 3.10
CA SER A 148 1.62 -16.79 3.60
C SER A 148 3.07 -17.13 3.32
N ILE A 149 3.83 -16.12 2.94
CA ILE A 149 5.28 -16.18 2.78
C ILE A 149 5.92 -15.01 3.52
N ASP A 150 7.13 -15.22 4.02
CA ASP A 150 7.89 -14.14 4.61
C ASP A 150 8.65 -13.38 3.53
N ILE A 151 8.49 -12.07 3.50
CA ILE A 151 9.14 -11.18 2.53
C ILE A 151 9.94 -10.12 3.30
N LYS A 152 11.21 -9.98 2.92
CA LYS A 152 12.04 -8.85 3.33
C LYS A 152 11.91 -7.75 2.30
N PHE A 153 11.35 -6.62 2.71
CA PHE A 153 11.21 -5.46 1.85
C PHE A 153 12.45 -4.55 1.92
N SER A 154 12.74 -3.89 0.80
CA SER A 154 13.83 -2.92 0.71
C SER A 154 13.29 -1.48 0.80
N PRO A 155 14.08 -0.54 1.38
CA PRO A 155 13.73 0.87 1.34
C PRO A 155 13.74 1.41 -0.09
N ASN A 156 12.89 2.39 -0.36
CA ASN A 156 12.76 3.10 -1.64
C ASN A 156 12.29 2.26 -2.83
N ASP A 157 12.07 0.96 -2.65
CA ASP A 157 11.52 0.09 -3.67
C ASP A 157 9.99 -0.04 -3.54
N PRO A 158 9.25 -0.15 -4.65
CA PRO A 158 7.87 -0.62 -4.62
C PRO A 158 7.77 -2.02 -4.00
N TRP A 159 6.84 -2.22 -3.07
CA TRP A 159 6.64 -3.51 -2.45
C TRP A 159 5.78 -4.42 -3.33
N THR A 160 6.33 -5.55 -3.68
CA THR A 160 5.64 -6.57 -4.49
C THR A 160 5.42 -7.81 -3.66
N ILE A 161 4.16 -8.22 -3.51
CA ILE A 161 3.77 -9.50 -2.92
C ILE A 161 3.53 -10.47 -4.07
N ALA A 162 4.30 -11.53 -4.14
CA ALA A 162 4.21 -12.56 -5.16
C ALA A 162 4.74 -13.89 -4.63
N ASN A 163 4.50 -14.99 -5.33
CA ASN A 163 5.08 -16.27 -4.96
C ASN A 163 6.62 -16.25 -5.09
N LYS A 164 7.29 -17.22 -4.44
CA LYS A 164 8.76 -17.31 -4.40
C LYS A 164 9.40 -17.33 -5.79
N VAL A 165 8.77 -17.98 -6.76
CA VAL A 165 9.29 -18.06 -8.13
C VAL A 165 9.35 -16.68 -8.77
N THR A 166 8.25 -15.92 -8.65
CA THR A 166 8.17 -14.54 -9.17
C THR A 166 9.15 -13.61 -8.45
N LEU A 167 9.27 -13.71 -7.13
CA LEU A 167 10.21 -12.91 -6.35
C LEU A 167 11.66 -13.19 -6.76
N ASN A 168 12.03 -14.46 -6.93
CA ASN A 168 13.36 -14.85 -7.40
C ASN A 168 13.64 -14.33 -8.82
N LEU A 169 12.63 -14.34 -9.70
CA LEU A 169 12.77 -13.79 -11.04
C LEU A 169 12.99 -12.26 -11.00
N LEU A 170 12.22 -11.56 -10.19
CA LEU A 170 12.38 -10.12 -10.00
C LEU A 170 13.77 -9.76 -9.47
N ASP A 171 14.28 -10.54 -8.52
CA ASP A 171 15.61 -10.35 -7.97
C ASP A 171 16.70 -10.57 -9.05
N LYS A 172 16.58 -11.64 -9.84
CA LYS A 172 17.47 -11.85 -10.99
C LYS A 172 17.44 -10.69 -11.96
N LEU A 173 16.25 -10.17 -12.32
CA LEU A 173 16.09 -9.03 -13.20
C LEU A 173 16.71 -7.75 -12.63
N LYS A 174 16.58 -7.52 -11.33
CA LYS A 174 17.21 -6.38 -10.65
C LYS A 174 18.75 -6.42 -10.73
N ASN A 175 19.32 -7.62 -10.73
CA ASN A 175 20.77 -7.84 -10.70
C ASN A 175 21.40 -8.01 -12.10
N ILE A 176 20.63 -7.84 -13.18
CA ILE A 176 21.19 -7.85 -14.54
C ILE A 176 22.14 -6.66 -14.71
N PRO A 177 23.42 -6.90 -15.11
CA PRO A 177 24.43 -5.84 -15.18
C PRO A 177 24.16 -4.81 -16.28
N ASN A 178 23.54 -5.21 -17.39
CA ASN A 178 23.23 -4.34 -18.52
C ASN A 178 21.82 -3.78 -18.45
N LYS A 179 21.55 -2.96 -17.43
CA LYS A 179 20.27 -2.22 -17.36
C LYS A 179 20.20 -1.18 -18.47
N LEU A 180 19.00 -0.99 -19.00
CA LEU A 180 18.71 0.12 -19.92
C LEU A 180 19.17 1.43 -19.26
N ASN A 181 20.08 2.15 -19.90
CA ASN A 181 20.54 3.45 -19.40
C ASN A 181 19.46 4.49 -19.68
N LEU A 182 18.60 4.75 -18.66
CA LEU A 182 17.50 5.70 -18.77
C LEU A 182 17.95 7.13 -19.00
N GLU A 183 19.19 7.49 -18.68
CA GLU A 183 19.76 8.83 -18.95
C GLU A 183 19.91 9.10 -20.46
N LYS A 184 20.03 8.03 -21.26
CA LYS A 184 20.11 8.12 -22.73
C LYS A 184 18.75 8.02 -23.42
N LEU A 185 17.67 7.82 -22.67
CA LEU A 185 16.33 7.66 -23.21
C LEU A 185 15.47 8.88 -22.92
N ILE A 186 14.91 9.46 -23.96
CA ILE A 186 13.88 10.48 -23.82
C ILE A 186 12.54 9.77 -23.72
N ILE A 187 12.04 9.60 -22.48
CA ILE A 187 10.72 9.04 -22.22
C ILE A 187 9.71 10.17 -22.22
N LYS A 188 8.86 10.22 -23.24
CA LYS A 188 7.75 11.18 -23.31
C LYS A 188 6.45 10.45 -23.00
N ARG A 189 5.60 11.09 -22.20
CA ARG A 189 4.23 10.62 -21.98
C ARG A 189 3.44 10.83 -23.28
N GLY A 190 2.81 9.79 -23.80
CA GLY A 190 1.91 9.91 -24.94
C GLY A 190 0.67 10.74 -24.64
N LEU A 191 -0.18 10.97 -25.64
CA LEU A 191 -1.44 11.67 -25.51
C LEU A 191 -2.33 10.99 -24.44
N LEU A 192 -2.78 11.80 -23.47
CA LEU A 192 -3.82 11.40 -22.54
C LEU A 192 -5.17 11.79 -23.14
N THR A 193 -5.92 10.80 -23.58
CA THR A 193 -7.28 11.02 -24.08
C THR A 193 -8.24 11.10 -22.91
N GLY A 194 -9.01 12.20 -22.82
CA GLY A 194 -10.07 12.33 -21.79
C GLY A 194 -11.23 11.36 -22.02
N LEU A 195 -11.38 10.84 -23.25
CA LEU A 195 -12.42 9.90 -23.63
C LEU A 195 -11.84 8.85 -24.60
N ASN A 196 -11.37 7.74 -24.08
CA ASN A 196 -10.74 6.67 -24.87
C ASN A 196 -11.64 6.17 -26.02
N LYS A 197 -12.94 6.07 -25.81
CA LYS A 197 -13.90 5.63 -26.84
C LYS A 197 -13.92 6.48 -28.11
N ALA A 198 -13.56 7.76 -28.01
CA ALA A 198 -13.50 8.66 -29.17
C ALA A 198 -12.29 8.41 -30.08
N PHE A 199 -11.31 7.64 -29.58
CA PHE A 199 -10.05 7.36 -30.30
C PHE A 199 -9.90 5.88 -30.69
N ILE A 200 -10.90 5.04 -30.35
CA ILE A 200 -10.95 3.64 -30.78
C ILE A 200 -11.81 3.59 -32.03
N VAL A 201 -11.18 3.38 -33.17
CA VAL A 201 -11.87 3.14 -34.45
C VAL A 201 -11.93 1.63 -34.70
N SER A 202 -13.07 1.15 -35.22
CA SER A 202 -13.18 -0.23 -35.71
C SER A 202 -12.28 -0.43 -36.94
N GLN A 203 -11.83 -1.65 -37.18
CA GLN A 203 -10.94 -1.97 -38.31
C GLN A 203 -11.53 -1.66 -39.69
N ASP A 204 -12.84 -1.48 -39.78
CA ASP A 204 -13.59 -1.24 -41.01
C ASP A 204 -13.66 0.24 -41.45
N ILE A 205 -13.08 1.16 -40.68
CA ILE A 205 -13.03 2.57 -41.09
C ILE A 205 -11.72 2.83 -41.86
N PRO A 206 -11.77 3.24 -43.14
CA PRO A 206 -10.57 3.58 -43.87
C PRO A 206 -9.79 4.68 -43.13
N ARG A 207 -8.48 4.45 -42.98
CA ARG A 207 -7.59 5.45 -42.38
C ARG A 207 -7.44 6.60 -43.34
N VAL A 208 -8.18 7.67 -43.18
CA VAL A 208 -7.97 8.92 -43.90
C VAL A 208 -6.93 9.71 -43.11
N PHE A 209 -5.67 9.60 -43.53
CA PHE A 209 -4.61 10.53 -43.14
C PHE A 209 -4.49 11.55 -44.27
N THR A 210 -4.99 12.74 -44.05
CA THR A 210 -4.62 13.94 -44.80
C THR A 210 -3.66 14.76 -43.98
#